data_0da19c5a7daf837f10d5712e97fd42c2
#
_entry.id   0da19c5a7daf837f10d5712e97fd42c2
#
_cell.length_a   1.000
_cell.length_b   1.000
_cell.length_c   1.000
_cell.angle_alpha   90.00
_cell.angle_beta   90.00
_cell.angle_gamma   90.00
#
_symmetry.space_group_name_H-M   'P 1'
#
loop_
_entity.id
_entity.type
_entity.pdbx_description
1 polymer ?
#
loop_
_entity_poly.entity_id
_entity_poly.type
_entity_poly.pdbx_seq_one_letter_code
_entity_poly.pdbx_strand_id
1 'polypeptide(L)'
;SIFGGTGAAGYPVIVKNIRGAAMNANVSNRGDLRDAKIGALTVLPYFNIQQDENSPISRADFISKTKSALFYYHDNLTGIKKDGKDTGLSKVNACYYLGDEMGSMPYFNDPGGNGQRNDAHIVEFVGALAILDFLQTSDDKLQTVDGVAVNPIFKEYGLANDKTQLSLRDLGLQSRMMIDKPMVKFHLAYMYLTNQLRNDIGRGYTEDKPEITQSFLTSTFYTTLTSGFYIGYRQWLKELKGNMRSFVPFNLDTDKLKECITDVQPKSGFLKSTIDYKTILAAMNSASQ
;
A
#
# COMPACT_ATOMS: atom_id res chain seq x y z
N SER A 1 4.27 11.89 -1.86
CA SER A 1 3.73 13.22 -1.61
C SER A 1 2.21 13.16 -1.63
N ILE A 2 1.58 13.77 -0.67
CA ILE A 2 0.11 13.98 -0.63
C ILE A 2 -0.12 15.46 -0.89
N PHE A 3 -1.06 15.80 -1.77
CA PHE A 3 -1.38 17.18 -2.04
C PHE A 3 -2.05 17.87 -0.84
N GLY A 4 -1.48 18.98 -0.43
CA GLY A 4 -1.87 19.76 0.74
C GLY A 4 -0.85 20.86 0.95
N GLY A 5 -0.19 20.86 2.07
CA GLY A 5 0.83 21.86 2.40
C GLY A 5 2.25 21.33 2.21
N THR A 6 2.84 20.88 3.30
CA THR A 6 4.26 20.55 3.43
C THR A 6 4.73 19.43 2.48
N GLY A 7 3.93 18.38 2.30
CA GLY A 7 4.30 17.26 1.43
C GLY A 7 4.44 17.67 -0.03
N ALA A 8 3.48 18.44 -0.54
CA ALA A 8 3.50 18.91 -1.93
C ALA A 8 4.65 19.89 -2.21
N ALA A 9 4.98 20.76 -1.25
CA ALA A 9 6.08 21.72 -1.40
C ALA A 9 7.46 21.07 -1.15
N GLY A 10 7.53 20.15 -0.21
CA GLY A 10 8.80 19.56 0.25
C GLY A 10 9.43 18.56 -0.70
N TYR A 11 8.61 17.67 -1.31
CA TYR A 11 9.18 16.58 -2.11
C TYR A 11 9.99 17.05 -3.32
N PRO A 12 9.57 18.06 -4.13
CA PRO A 12 10.40 18.52 -5.24
C PRO A 12 11.72 19.15 -4.77
N VAL A 13 11.72 19.78 -3.59
CA VAL A 13 12.95 20.32 -2.98
C VAL A 13 13.89 19.19 -2.61
N ILE A 14 13.39 18.11 -2.00
CA ILE A 14 14.20 16.93 -1.64
C ILE A 14 14.82 16.31 -2.89
N VAL A 15 14.04 16.07 -3.94
CA VAL A 15 14.54 15.50 -5.21
C VAL A 15 15.61 16.40 -5.83
N LYS A 16 15.38 17.70 -5.88
CA LYS A 16 16.37 18.67 -6.40
C LYS A 16 17.65 18.67 -5.57
N ASN A 17 17.53 18.58 -4.24
CA ASN A 17 18.68 18.56 -3.35
C ASN A 17 19.52 17.28 -3.51
N ILE A 18 18.88 16.11 -3.64
CA ILE A 18 19.58 14.84 -3.91
C ILE A 18 20.37 14.95 -5.22
N ARG A 19 19.72 15.40 -6.29
CA ARG A 19 20.39 15.57 -7.59
C ARG A 19 21.45 16.67 -7.56
N GLY A 20 21.22 17.77 -6.83
CA GLY A 20 22.21 18.84 -6.62
C GLY A 20 23.42 18.37 -5.81
N ALA A 21 23.21 17.58 -4.76
CA ALA A 21 24.29 16.99 -3.97
C ALA A 21 25.18 16.04 -4.79
N ALA A 22 24.58 15.31 -5.73
CA ALA A 22 25.31 14.44 -6.66
C ALA A 22 26.34 15.20 -7.55
N MET A 23 26.11 16.48 -7.79
CA MET A 23 27.01 17.35 -8.56
C MET A 23 28.02 18.11 -7.69
N ASN A 24 27.91 18.03 -6.36
CA ASN A 24 28.77 18.76 -5.44
C ASN A 24 30.02 17.94 -5.08
N ALA A 25 31.22 18.47 -5.44
CA ALA A 25 32.49 17.80 -5.18
C ALA A 25 32.81 17.58 -3.69
N ASN A 26 32.17 18.33 -2.79
CA ASN A 26 32.39 18.23 -1.35
C ASN A 26 31.53 17.10 -0.69
N VAL A 27 30.66 16.44 -1.45
CA VAL A 27 29.88 15.31 -0.96
C VAL A 27 30.64 14.01 -1.20
N SER A 28 30.98 13.30 -0.13
CA SER A 28 31.87 12.12 -0.18
C SER A 28 31.28 10.96 -0.99
N ASN A 29 29.97 10.75 -0.95
CA ASN A 29 29.24 9.68 -1.66
C ASN A 29 28.47 10.18 -2.89
N ARG A 30 28.95 11.26 -3.52
CA ARG A 30 28.28 11.86 -4.69
C ARG A 30 28.06 10.90 -5.86
N GLY A 31 28.92 9.90 -6.01
CA GLY A 31 28.76 8.88 -7.04
C GLY A 31 27.48 8.08 -6.86
N ASP A 32 27.22 7.60 -5.64
CA ASP A 32 26.01 6.86 -5.31
C ASP A 32 24.75 7.71 -5.53
N LEU A 33 24.81 9.00 -5.15
CA LEU A 33 23.71 9.93 -5.35
C LEU A 33 23.45 10.25 -6.83
N ARG A 34 24.53 10.30 -7.63
CA ARG A 34 24.42 10.53 -9.08
C ARG A 34 23.69 9.38 -9.76
N ASP A 35 23.97 8.15 -9.36
CA ASP A 35 23.41 6.95 -9.96
C ASP A 35 22.13 6.48 -9.24
N ALA A 36 21.73 7.18 -8.17
CA ALA A 36 20.54 6.87 -7.39
C ALA A 36 19.27 6.83 -8.24
N LYS A 37 18.48 5.77 -8.06
CA LYS A 37 17.17 5.63 -8.66
C LYS A 37 16.14 6.27 -7.75
N ILE A 38 15.36 7.19 -8.30
CA ILE A 38 14.36 7.95 -7.55
C ILE A 38 12.97 7.64 -8.11
N GLY A 39 12.12 7.07 -7.25
CA GLY A 39 10.68 6.94 -7.49
C GLY A 39 9.93 8.07 -6.78
N ALA A 40 8.97 8.67 -7.45
CA ALA A 40 8.08 9.66 -6.88
C ALA A 40 6.66 9.11 -6.82
N LEU A 41 6.08 9.07 -5.62
CA LEU A 41 4.71 8.69 -5.39
C LEU A 41 3.88 9.94 -5.06
N THR A 42 2.88 10.20 -5.87
CA THR A 42 1.99 11.35 -5.75
C THR A 42 0.56 10.87 -5.53
N VAL A 43 0.00 11.19 -4.38
CA VAL A 43 -1.39 10.87 -4.03
C VAL A 43 -2.26 12.07 -4.40
N LEU A 44 -3.13 11.87 -5.39
CA LEU A 44 -4.10 12.86 -5.82
C LEU A 44 -5.20 13.03 -4.77
N PRO A 45 -5.96 14.13 -4.78
CA PRO A 45 -7.10 14.28 -3.88
C PRO A 45 -8.10 13.13 -4.09
N TYR A 46 -8.34 12.35 -3.04
CA TYR A 46 -9.25 11.20 -3.04
C TYR A 46 -10.40 11.36 -2.03
N PHE A 47 -10.48 12.52 -1.38
CA PHE A 47 -11.48 12.78 -0.36
C PHE A 47 -12.02 14.21 -0.46
N ASN A 48 -13.25 14.39 -0.01
CA ASN A 48 -13.83 15.68 0.24
C ASN A 48 -13.61 16.06 1.71
N ILE A 49 -13.38 17.34 1.97
CA ILE A 49 -13.25 17.87 3.31
C ILE A 49 -14.59 18.49 3.69
N GLN A 50 -15.06 18.22 4.90
CA GLN A 50 -16.21 18.89 5.48
C GLN A 50 -15.95 20.40 5.48
N GLN A 51 -16.86 21.14 4.86
CA GLN A 51 -16.79 22.61 4.85
C GLN A 51 -17.40 23.11 6.14
N ASP A 52 -16.63 23.82 6.92
CA ASP A 52 -17.07 24.61 8.06
C ASP A 52 -16.82 26.09 7.71
N GLU A 53 -17.74 26.98 8.10
CA GLU A 53 -17.60 28.42 7.88
C GLU A 53 -16.30 28.99 8.49
N ASN A 54 -15.80 28.35 9.53
CA ASN A 54 -14.54 28.70 10.20
C ASN A 54 -13.32 27.92 9.67
N SER A 55 -13.48 27.03 8.69
CA SER A 55 -12.37 26.27 8.15
C SER A 55 -11.49 27.14 7.24
N PRO A 56 -10.17 27.23 7.49
CA PRO A 56 -9.26 27.97 6.62
C PRO A 56 -9.01 27.25 5.28
N ILE A 57 -9.59 26.07 5.08
CA ILE A 57 -9.38 25.24 3.89
C ILE A 57 -10.65 25.21 3.07
N SER A 58 -10.63 25.82 1.87
CA SER A 58 -11.69 25.65 0.89
C SER A 58 -11.37 24.50 -0.07
N ARG A 59 -12.41 23.76 -0.50
CA ARG A 59 -12.27 22.69 -1.52
C ARG A 59 -11.70 23.24 -2.83
N ALA A 60 -12.16 24.43 -3.26
CA ALA A 60 -11.71 25.04 -4.49
C ALA A 60 -10.21 25.38 -4.43
N ASP A 61 -9.73 25.91 -3.31
CA ASP A 61 -8.32 26.22 -3.09
C ASP A 61 -7.47 24.95 -3.06
N PHE A 62 -7.97 23.89 -2.43
CA PHE A 62 -7.28 22.60 -2.37
C PHE A 62 -7.06 22.02 -3.77
N ILE A 63 -8.10 21.99 -4.62
CA ILE A 63 -8.02 21.50 -6.00
C ILE A 63 -7.12 22.40 -6.85
N SER A 64 -7.24 23.72 -6.70
CA SER A 64 -6.41 24.69 -7.43
C SER A 64 -4.92 24.53 -7.09
N LYS A 65 -4.60 24.41 -5.80
CA LYS A 65 -3.23 24.15 -5.34
C LYS A 65 -2.69 22.82 -5.83
N THR A 66 -3.53 21.77 -5.87
CA THR A 66 -3.17 20.46 -6.43
C THR A 66 -2.79 20.59 -7.91
N LYS A 67 -3.63 21.24 -8.71
CA LYS A 67 -3.34 21.46 -10.14
C LYS A 67 -2.03 22.25 -10.34
N SER A 68 -1.83 23.31 -9.57
CA SER A 68 -0.60 24.10 -9.64
C SER A 68 0.64 23.28 -9.28
N ALA A 69 0.55 22.42 -8.25
CA ALA A 69 1.65 21.54 -7.87
C ALA A 69 1.93 20.48 -8.96
N LEU A 70 0.91 19.91 -9.59
CA LEU A 70 1.09 18.96 -10.69
C LEU A 70 1.78 19.61 -11.89
N PHE A 71 1.40 20.80 -12.27
CA PHE A 71 2.10 21.57 -13.31
C PHE A 71 3.55 21.81 -12.95
N TYR A 72 3.82 22.22 -11.71
CA TYR A 72 5.18 22.44 -11.24
C TYR A 72 6.02 21.14 -11.31
N TYR A 73 5.45 20.00 -10.91
CA TYR A 73 6.14 18.71 -10.95
C TYR A 73 6.42 18.28 -12.39
N HIS A 74 5.43 18.43 -13.25
CA HIS A 74 5.58 18.16 -14.67
C HIS A 74 6.75 18.96 -15.26
N ASP A 75 6.75 20.27 -15.09
CA ASP A 75 7.76 21.15 -15.70
C ASP A 75 9.16 21.00 -15.07
N ASN A 76 9.24 20.60 -13.80
CA ASN A 76 10.50 20.69 -13.05
C ASN A 76 11.11 19.35 -12.65
N LEU A 77 10.36 18.25 -12.67
CA LEU A 77 10.84 16.95 -12.20
C LEU A 77 10.81 15.87 -13.28
N THR A 78 9.88 15.93 -14.23
CA THR A 78 9.71 14.88 -15.23
C THR A 78 10.53 15.08 -16.50
N GLY A 79 11.06 16.27 -16.72
CA GLY A 79 11.79 16.61 -17.96
C GLY A 79 10.92 16.91 -19.17
N ILE A 80 9.60 16.81 -19.04
CA ILE A 80 8.66 17.12 -20.11
C ILE A 80 8.28 18.59 -20.02
N LYS A 81 8.46 19.35 -21.09
CA LYS A 81 8.04 20.75 -21.13
C LYS A 81 6.57 20.89 -21.48
N LYS A 82 6.00 22.05 -21.13
CA LYS A 82 4.61 22.41 -21.38
C LYS A 82 4.23 22.37 -22.89
N ASP A 83 5.18 22.52 -23.79
CA ASP A 83 5.04 22.38 -25.23
C ASP A 83 5.17 20.93 -25.74
N GLY A 84 5.23 19.95 -24.82
CA GLY A 84 5.39 18.53 -25.14
C GLY A 84 6.79 18.11 -25.56
N LYS A 85 7.78 19.04 -25.53
CA LYS A 85 9.16 18.70 -25.84
C LYS A 85 9.83 18.05 -24.64
N ASP A 86 10.35 16.86 -24.85
CA ASP A 86 11.20 16.19 -23.89
C ASP A 86 12.54 16.92 -23.80
N THR A 87 12.91 17.32 -22.57
CA THR A 87 14.22 17.92 -22.32
C THR A 87 15.28 16.90 -21.98
N GLY A 88 14.92 15.63 -21.83
CA GLY A 88 15.82 14.57 -21.35
C GLY A 88 16.35 14.78 -19.92
N LEU A 89 15.80 15.71 -19.16
CA LEU A 89 16.34 16.15 -17.87
C LEU A 89 15.47 15.69 -16.69
N SER A 90 14.84 14.52 -16.77
CA SER A 90 14.04 13.99 -15.67
C SER A 90 14.89 13.80 -14.41
N LYS A 91 14.38 14.28 -13.29
CA LYS A 91 15.02 14.11 -11.97
C LYS A 91 14.56 12.84 -11.25
N VAL A 92 13.52 12.20 -11.74
CA VAL A 92 12.93 10.98 -11.19
C VAL A 92 12.88 9.89 -12.24
N ASN A 93 13.13 8.64 -11.84
CA ASN A 93 13.13 7.48 -12.73
C ASN A 93 11.73 6.91 -12.92
N ALA A 94 10.87 7.07 -11.91
CA ALA A 94 9.48 6.64 -11.99
C ALA A 94 8.57 7.62 -11.25
N CYS A 95 7.42 7.90 -11.84
CA CYS A 95 6.35 8.69 -11.24
C CYS A 95 5.10 7.83 -11.11
N TYR A 96 4.60 7.70 -9.90
CA TYR A 96 3.37 6.99 -9.58
C TYR A 96 2.31 8.01 -9.17
N TYR A 97 1.17 7.96 -9.84
CA TYR A 97 0.02 8.79 -9.52
C TYR A 97 -1.08 7.89 -8.96
N LEU A 98 -1.44 8.11 -7.70
CA LEU A 98 -2.53 7.42 -7.05
C LEU A 98 -3.75 8.31 -7.02
N GLY A 99 -4.86 7.79 -7.50
CA GLY A 99 -6.13 8.51 -7.50
C GLY A 99 -7.29 7.61 -7.11
N ASP A 100 -8.28 8.23 -6.53
CA ASP A 100 -9.61 7.67 -6.36
C ASP A 100 -10.62 8.77 -6.65
N GLU A 101 -11.85 8.38 -6.95
CA GLU A 101 -12.93 9.34 -7.10
C GLU A 101 -13.24 9.98 -5.76
N MET A 102 -13.33 11.31 -5.74
CA MET A 102 -13.73 12.00 -4.52
C MET A 102 -15.19 11.66 -4.22
N GLY A 103 -15.40 10.90 -3.15
CA GLY A 103 -16.73 10.53 -2.70
C GLY A 103 -17.62 11.75 -2.43
N SER A 104 -18.93 11.57 -2.54
CA SER A 104 -19.92 12.62 -2.27
C SER A 104 -19.95 13.05 -0.81
N MET A 105 -19.61 12.14 0.11
CA MET A 105 -19.59 12.41 1.56
C MET A 105 -18.25 12.99 1.97
N PRO A 106 -18.22 14.12 2.67
CA PRO A 106 -16.99 14.70 3.18
C PRO A 106 -16.49 13.94 4.43
N TYR A 107 -15.17 13.85 4.56
CA TYR A 107 -14.55 13.41 5.80
C TYR A 107 -14.60 14.51 6.85
N PHE A 108 -14.81 14.10 8.09
CA PHE A 108 -14.72 15.00 9.24
C PHE A 108 -13.31 15.61 9.31
N ASN A 109 -13.26 16.90 9.55
CA ASN A 109 -12.02 17.63 9.71
C ASN A 109 -12.07 18.45 10.99
N ASP A 110 -11.10 18.24 11.88
CA ASP A 110 -10.93 18.99 13.12
C ASP A 110 -9.56 19.68 13.08
N PRO A 111 -9.45 20.87 12.46
CA PRO A 111 -8.18 21.55 12.24
C PRO A 111 -7.45 21.87 13.56
N GLY A 112 -6.37 21.12 13.85
CA GLY A 112 -5.58 21.31 15.08
C GLY A 112 -6.27 20.83 16.35
N GLY A 113 -7.41 20.16 16.25
CA GLY A 113 -8.17 19.62 17.38
C GLY A 113 -7.77 18.19 17.73
N ASN A 114 -8.23 17.73 18.89
CA ASN A 114 -8.00 16.35 19.38
C ASN A 114 -9.01 15.35 18.83
N GLY A 115 -10.02 15.80 18.10
CA GLY A 115 -11.09 14.97 17.52
C GLY A 115 -10.76 14.37 16.16
N GLN A 116 -9.65 14.78 15.53
CA GLN A 116 -9.26 14.27 14.22
C GLN A 116 -8.99 12.77 14.29
N ARG A 117 -9.68 12.00 13.46
CA ARG A 117 -9.46 10.56 13.27
C ARG A 117 -8.97 10.32 11.86
N ASN A 118 -7.83 9.65 11.76
CA ASN A 118 -7.23 9.27 10.48
C ASN A 118 -7.24 7.75 10.40
N ASP A 119 -8.42 7.18 10.15
CA ASP A 119 -8.58 5.74 9.96
C ASP A 119 -7.86 5.32 8.66
N ALA A 120 -7.34 4.09 8.64
CA ALA A 120 -6.61 3.55 7.50
C ALA A 120 -7.46 3.61 6.22
N HIS A 121 -6.85 4.04 5.11
CA HIS A 121 -7.50 4.15 3.81
C HIS A 121 -6.83 3.24 2.77
N ILE A 122 -7.62 2.68 1.85
CA ILE A 122 -7.09 1.81 0.78
C ILE A 122 -6.00 2.49 -0.07
N VAL A 123 -6.04 3.80 -0.22
CA VAL A 123 -5.03 4.57 -0.97
C VAL A 123 -3.64 4.39 -0.35
N GLU A 124 -3.52 4.24 0.97
CA GLU A 124 -2.24 3.95 1.65
C GLU A 124 -1.71 2.57 1.25
N PHE A 125 -2.61 1.58 1.18
CA PHE A 125 -2.28 0.24 0.73
C PHE A 125 -1.82 0.22 -0.74
N VAL A 126 -2.53 0.91 -1.62
CA VAL A 126 -2.14 1.07 -3.04
C VAL A 126 -0.81 1.82 -3.16
N GLY A 127 -0.56 2.78 -2.27
CA GLY A 127 0.74 3.45 -2.17
C GLY A 127 1.88 2.49 -1.85
N ALA A 128 1.67 1.57 -0.92
CA ALA A 128 2.64 0.52 -0.62
C ALA A 128 2.88 -0.41 -1.82
N LEU A 129 1.84 -0.73 -2.59
CA LEU A 129 1.98 -1.52 -3.82
C LEU A 129 2.81 -0.79 -4.89
N ALA A 130 2.64 0.51 -5.05
CA ALA A 130 3.44 1.31 -5.96
C ALA A 130 4.93 1.32 -5.56
N ILE A 131 5.23 1.36 -4.25
CA ILE A 131 6.61 1.22 -3.75
C ILE A 131 7.18 -0.17 -4.06
N LEU A 132 6.41 -1.24 -3.85
CA LEU A 132 6.84 -2.60 -4.19
C LEU A 132 7.07 -2.76 -5.69
N ASP A 133 6.22 -2.20 -6.53
CA ASP A 133 6.41 -2.20 -7.99
C ASP A 133 7.71 -1.49 -8.39
N PHE A 134 8.00 -0.35 -7.78
CA PHE A 134 9.27 0.35 -8.00
C PHE A 134 10.48 -0.50 -7.62
N LEU A 135 10.44 -1.15 -6.46
CA LEU A 135 11.52 -2.02 -5.97
C LEU A 135 11.73 -3.27 -6.83
N GLN A 136 10.67 -3.76 -7.49
CA GLN A 136 10.72 -4.91 -8.40
C GLN A 136 11.01 -4.53 -9.86
N THR A 137 10.99 -3.24 -10.17
CA THR A 137 11.32 -2.76 -11.52
C THR A 137 12.81 -2.95 -11.79
N SER A 138 13.11 -3.62 -12.89
CA SER A 138 14.48 -3.96 -13.27
C SER A 138 15.35 -2.73 -13.53
N ASP A 139 16.63 -2.86 -13.25
CA ASP A 139 17.61 -1.80 -13.32
C ASP A 139 17.76 -1.18 -14.71
N ASP A 140 17.59 -1.98 -15.76
CA ASP A 140 17.60 -1.54 -17.16
C ASP A 140 16.48 -0.55 -17.49
N LYS A 141 15.35 -0.61 -16.76
CA LYS A 141 14.24 0.33 -16.90
C LYS A 141 14.37 1.59 -16.05
N LEU A 142 15.23 1.57 -15.05
CA LEU A 142 15.42 2.69 -14.10
C LEU A 142 16.78 3.35 -14.27
N GLN A 143 17.30 3.43 -15.50
CA GLN A 143 18.63 3.98 -15.75
C GLN A 143 18.75 5.45 -15.38
N THR A 144 19.90 5.80 -14.81
CA THR A 144 20.28 7.18 -14.52
C THR A 144 21.68 7.41 -15.11
N VAL A 145 21.84 8.48 -15.87
CA VAL A 145 23.12 8.89 -16.45
C VAL A 145 23.40 10.32 -16.03
N ASP A 146 24.52 10.54 -15.37
CA ASP A 146 24.95 11.84 -14.88
C ASP A 146 23.88 12.61 -14.08
N GLY A 147 23.18 11.89 -13.21
CA GLY A 147 22.13 12.47 -12.36
C GLY A 147 20.79 12.74 -13.07
N VAL A 148 20.64 12.28 -14.30
CA VAL A 148 19.43 12.41 -15.11
C VAL A 148 18.82 11.02 -15.34
N ALA A 149 17.54 10.86 -15.07
CA ALA A 149 16.83 9.63 -15.37
C ALA A 149 16.57 9.52 -16.88
N VAL A 150 16.93 8.36 -17.43
CA VAL A 150 16.74 8.03 -18.85
C VAL A 150 15.42 7.29 -18.99
N ASN A 151 14.53 7.75 -19.88
CA ASN A 151 13.21 7.14 -20.10
C ASN A 151 12.37 6.98 -18.81
N PRO A 152 11.99 8.06 -18.15
CA PRO A 152 11.23 7.98 -16.91
C PRO A 152 9.89 7.25 -17.12
N ILE A 153 9.53 6.40 -16.16
CA ILE A 153 8.31 5.60 -16.18
C ILE A 153 7.19 6.39 -15.50
N PHE A 154 6.02 6.39 -16.11
CA PHE A 154 4.80 6.97 -15.54
C PHE A 154 3.76 5.88 -15.35
N LYS A 155 3.23 5.74 -14.15
CA LYS A 155 2.20 4.77 -13.82
C LYS A 155 1.05 5.43 -13.07
N GLU A 156 -0.17 5.03 -13.41
CA GLU A 156 -1.38 5.45 -12.71
C GLU A 156 -1.98 4.25 -11.98
N TYR A 157 -2.36 4.48 -10.74
CA TYR A 157 -3.10 3.54 -9.91
C TYR A 157 -4.44 4.18 -9.56
N GLY A 158 -5.48 3.81 -10.31
CA GLY A 158 -6.86 4.16 -10.03
C GLY A 158 -7.56 3.04 -9.29
N LEU A 159 -8.59 3.39 -8.53
CA LEU A 159 -9.50 2.43 -7.92
C LEU A 159 -10.79 2.32 -8.76
N ALA A 160 -11.42 1.14 -8.75
CA ALA A 160 -12.67 0.92 -9.48
C ALA A 160 -13.79 1.83 -8.93
N ASN A 161 -14.44 2.61 -9.81
CA ASN A 161 -15.38 3.65 -9.41
C ASN A 161 -16.81 3.15 -9.19
N ASP A 162 -17.15 1.99 -9.74
CA ASP A 162 -18.48 1.38 -9.69
C ASP A 162 -18.78 0.65 -8.36
N LYS A 163 -17.80 0.57 -7.44
CA LYS A 163 -17.93 -0.18 -6.20
C LYS A 163 -17.66 0.69 -4.99
N THR A 164 -18.55 0.66 -4.03
CA THR A 164 -18.35 1.28 -2.71
C THR A 164 -17.47 0.41 -1.80
N GLN A 165 -17.53 -0.91 -1.96
CA GLN A 165 -16.71 -1.87 -1.24
C GLN A 165 -15.79 -2.61 -2.19
N LEU A 166 -14.51 -2.58 -1.90
CA LEU A 166 -13.44 -3.20 -2.67
C LEU A 166 -12.91 -4.45 -1.95
N SER A 167 -12.41 -5.38 -2.74
CA SER A 167 -11.74 -6.60 -2.29
C SER A 167 -10.38 -6.76 -2.99
N LEU A 168 -9.64 -7.80 -2.66
CA LEU A 168 -8.38 -8.10 -3.37
C LEU A 168 -8.57 -8.25 -4.89
N ARG A 169 -9.74 -8.72 -5.34
CA ARG A 169 -10.05 -8.89 -6.77
C ARG A 169 -10.17 -7.58 -7.55
N ASP A 170 -10.45 -6.50 -6.85
CA ASP A 170 -10.63 -5.18 -7.45
C ASP A 170 -9.29 -4.46 -7.67
N LEU A 171 -8.21 -5.01 -7.14
CA LEU A 171 -6.85 -4.57 -7.44
C LEU A 171 -6.44 -5.05 -8.84
N GLY A 172 -5.67 -4.26 -9.56
CA GLY A 172 -5.16 -4.63 -10.88
C GLY A 172 -4.35 -5.94 -10.84
N LEU A 173 -4.33 -6.69 -11.93
CA LEU A 173 -3.68 -8.01 -12.01
C LEU A 173 -2.24 -8.00 -11.50
N GLN A 174 -1.45 -7.01 -11.90
CA GLN A 174 -0.06 -6.88 -11.47
C GLN A 174 0.06 -6.72 -9.94
N SER A 175 -0.78 -5.88 -9.34
CA SER A 175 -0.83 -5.71 -7.89
C SER A 175 -1.19 -7.02 -7.19
N ARG A 176 -2.16 -7.74 -7.70
CA ARG A 176 -2.58 -9.04 -7.16
C ARG A 176 -1.45 -10.08 -7.21
N MET A 177 -0.73 -10.17 -8.31
CA MET A 177 0.42 -11.09 -8.43
C MET A 177 1.49 -10.83 -7.37
N MET A 178 1.67 -9.58 -6.97
CA MET A 178 2.66 -9.22 -5.94
C MET A 178 2.22 -9.59 -4.52
N ILE A 179 0.92 -9.49 -4.20
CA ILE A 179 0.47 -9.51 -2.81
C ILE A 179 -0.53 -10.60 -2.43
N ASP A 180 -1.31 -11.15 -3.36
CA ASP A 180 -2.36 -12.12 -3.01
C ASP A 180 -1.78 -13.27 -2.17
N LYS A 181 -0.69 -13.88 -2.63
CA LYS A 181 -0.08 -15.02 -1.96
C LYS A 181 0.55 -14.66 -0.60
N PRO A 182 1.43 -13.64 -0.46
CA PRO A 182 1.99 -13.30 0.84
C PRO A 182 0.94 -12.77 1.81
N MET A 183 -0.02 -11.98 1.35
CA MET A 183 -1.05 -11.41 2.22
C MET A 183 -2.01 -12.46 2.76
N VAL A 184 -2.43 -13.40 1.91
CA VAL A 184 -3.28 -14.51 2.35
C VAL A 184 -2.52 -15.46 3.28
N LYS A 185 -1.26 -15.79 2.99
CA LYS A 185 -0.43 -16.59 3.91
C LYS A 185 -0.32 -15.93 5.27
N PHE A 186 -0.08 -14.63 5.30
CA PHE A 186 0.01 -13.88 6.53
C PHE A 186 -1.33 -13.89 7.29
N HIS A 187 -2.45 -13.65 6.61
CA HIS A 187 -3.76 -13.68 7.25
C HIS A 187 -4.13 -15.07 7.79
N LEU A 188 -3.82 -16.13 7.06
CA LEU A 188 -4.00 -17.50 7.53
C LEU A 188 -3.14 -17.81 8.76
N ALA A 189 -1.88 -17.37 8.78
CA ALA A 189 -1.02 -17.50 9.95
C ALA A 189 -1.58 -16.74 11.15
N TYR A 190 -2.05 -15.50 10.94
CA TYR A 190 -2.76 -14.72 11.95
C TYR A 190 -3.94 -15.48 12.53
N MET A 191 -4.84 -15.97 11.67
CA MET A 191 -6.03 -16.70 12.07
C MET A 191 -5.69 -18.00 12.83
N TYR A 192 -4.70 -18.73 12.36
CA TYR A 192 -4.24 -19.96 13.01
C TYR A 192 -3.67 -19.67 14.41
N LEU A 193 -2.74 -18.74 14.49
CA LEU A 193 -2.05 -18.42 15.74
C LEU A 193 -2.98 -17.80 16.79
N THR A 194 -3.97 -17.05 16.37
CA THR A 194 -4.91 -16.40 17.32
C THR A 194 -6.06 -17.30 17.74
N ASN A 195 -6.59 -18.13 16.82
CA ASN A 195 -7.85 -18.83 17.05
C ASN A 195 -7.70 -20.35 17.22
N GLN A 196 -6.73 -20.98 16.53
CA GLN A 196 -6.67 -22.45 16.46
C GLN A 196 -5.50 -23.07 17.22
N LEU A 197 -4.37 -22.40 17.31
CA LEU A 197 -3.16 -22.93 17.90
C LEU A 197 -3.38 -23.54 19.30
N ARG A 198 -4.18 -22.89 20.12
CA ARG A 198 -4.50 -23.34 21.49
C ARG A 198 -5.19 -24.71 21.50
N ASN A 199 -5.94 -25.04 20.45
CA ASN A 199 -6.63 -26.32 20.33
C ASN A 199 -5.70 -27.47 19.92
N ASP A 200 -4.50 -27.15 19.45
CA ASP A 200 -3.52 -28.13 18.99
C ASP A 200 -2.48 -28.48 20.07
N ILE A 201 -2.56 -27.85 21.26
CA ILE A 201 -1.71 -28.16 22.40
C ILE A 201 -1.97 -29.60 22.85
N GLY A 202 -0.90 -30.37 23.01
CA GLY A 202 -0.98 -31.76 23.46
C GLY A 202 -1.57 -32.74 22.45
N ARG A 203 -1.92 -32.26 21.23
CA ARG A 203 -2.22 -33.17 20.13
C ARG A 203 -0.92 -33.71 19.56
N GLY A 204 -0.79 -35.01 19.60
CA GLY A 204 0.43 -35.76 19.32
C GLY A 204 1.23 -35.26 18.11
N TYR A 205 2.52 -35.29 18.29
CA TYR A 205 3.53 -35.00 17.29
C TYR A 205 3.35 -35.89 16.06
N THR A 206 3.32 -35.31 14.89
CA THR A 206 3.50 -36.00 13.61
C THR A 206 4.73 -35.41 12.93
N GLU A 207 5.45 -36.17 12.11
CA GLU A 207 6.67 -35.71 11.41
C GLU A 207 6.50 -34.36 10.69
N ASP A 208 5.27 -34.03 10.30
CA ASP A 208 4.94 -32.81 9.57
C ASP A 208 4.55 -31.61 10.45
N LYS A 209 4.40 -31.80 11.76
CA LYS A 209 3.94 -30.75 12.66
C LYS A 209 4.80 -30.67 13.91
N PRO A 210 5.37 -29.50 14.22
CA PRO A 210 6.08 -29.33 15.47
C PRO A 210 5.12 -29.47 16.66
N GLU A 211 5.58 -30.02 17.76
CA GLU A 211 4.84 -30.06 19.01
C GLU A 211 4.64 -28.64 19.53
N ILE A 212 3.38 -28.27 19.79
CA ILE A 212 3.04 -27.00 20.38
C ILE A 212 2.85 -27.21 21.87
N THR A 213 3.74 -26.63 22.66
CA THR A 213 3.75 -26.73 24.11
C THR A 213 3.09 -25.53 24.77
N GLN A 214 2.62 -25.69 26.00
CA GLN A 214 2.12 -24.59 26.82
C GLN A 214 3.18 -23.49 27.02
N SER A 215 4.46 -23.84 27.10
CA SER A 215 5.57 -22.90 27.23
C SER A 215 5.70 -21.97 26.01
N PHE A 216 5.37 -22.45 24.81
CA PHE A 216 5.35 -21.60 23.63
C PHE A 216 4.31 -20.49 23.74
N LEU A 217 3.11 -20.80 24.22
CA LEU A 217 2.02 -19.81 24.39
C LEU A 217 2.34 -18.72 25.44
N THR A 218 3.23 -19.01 26.37
CA THR A 218 3.68 -18.04 27.38
C THR A 218 5.00 -17.37 27.02
N SER A 219 5.60 -17.76 25.89
CA SER A 219 6.84 -17.16 25.43
C SER A 219 6.68 -15.66 25.10
N THR A 220 7.73 -14.88 25.31
CA THR A 220 7.76 -13.46 24.96
C THR A 220 7.45 -13.24 23.47
N PHE A 221 7.97 -14.13 22.61
CA PHE A 221 7.68 -14.06 21.16
C PHE A 221 6.19 -14.16 20.89
N TYR A 222 5.52 -15.21 21.35
CA TYR A 222 4.10 -15.44 21.09
C TYR A 222 3.22 -14.33 21.69
N THR A 223 3.49 -13.93 22.93
CA THR A 223 2.72 -12.91 23.62
C THR A 223 2.89 -11.52 22.96
N THR A 224 4.11 -11.15 22.57
CA THR A 224 4.35 -9.90 21.83
C THR A 224 3.67 -9.89 20.47
N LEU A 225 3.73 -10.99 19.75
CA LEU A 225 3.09 -11.12 18.44
C LEU A 225 1.57 -11.00 18.56
N THR A 226 0.95 -11.72 19.50
CA THR A 226 -0.51 -11.81 19.62
C THR A 226 -1.15 -10.62 20.31
N SER A 227 -0.50 -10.07 21.34
CA SER A 227 -1.02 -8.92 22.10
C SER A 227 -0.66 -7.55 21.54
N GLY A 228 0.36 -7.48 20.68
CA GLY A 228 0.79 -6.24 20.03
C GLY A 228 0.48 -6.22 18.55
N PHE A 229 1.31 -6.88 17.76
CA PHE A 229 1.28 -6.80 16.31
C PHE A 229 -0.06 -7.24 15.70
N TYR A 230 -0.62 -8.38 16.12
CA TYR A 230 -1.88 -8.89 15.58
C TYR A 230 -3.11 -8.06 15.99
N ILE A 231 -3.05 -7.42 17.14
CA ILE A 231 -4.11 -6.46 17.52
C ILE A 231 -4.10 -5.26 16.57
N GLY A 232 -2.93 -4.70 16.32
CA GLY A 232 -2.76 -3.61 15.34
C GLY A 232 -3.21 -4.00 13.93
N TYR A 233 -2.82 -5.18 13.47
CA TYR A 233 -3.24 -5.72 12.18
C TYR A 233 -4.77 -5.87 12.06
N ARG A 234 -5.41 -6.42 13.07
CA ARG A 234 -6.89 -6.55 13.10
C ARG A 234 -7.56 -5.18 13.12
N GLN A 235 -7.01 -4.23 13.88
CA GLN A 235 -7.53 -2.87 13.92
C GLN A 235 -7.42 -2.20 12.55
N TRP A 236 -6.28 -2.29 11.91
CA TRP A 236 -6.05 -1.80 10.54
C TRP A 236 -7.05 -2.38 9.53
N LEU A 237 -7.30 -3.68 9.55
CA LEU A 237 -8.31 -4.31 8.69
C LEU A 237 -9.74 -3.80 8.98
N LYS A 238 -10.08 -3.55 10.26
CA LYS A 238 -11.38 -2.98 10.65
C LYS A 238 -11.53 -1.53 10.17
N GLU A 239 -10.50 -0.74 10.26
CA GLU A 239 -10.48 0.64 9.76
C GLU A 239 -10.67 0.67 8.25
N LEU A 240 -9.94 -0.16 7.49
CA LEU A 240 -10.14 -0.32 6.05
C LEU A 240 -11.57 -0.74 5.69
N LYS A 241 -12.16 -1.69 6.44
CA LYS A 241 -13.56 -2.13 6.25
C LYS A 241 -14.55 -1.02 6.58
N GLY A 242 -14.29 -0.26 7.64
CA GLY A 242 -15.17 0.80 8.14
C GLY A 242 -15.04 2.13 7.41
N ASN A 243 -14.04 2.31 6.56
CA ASN A 243 -13.82 3.54 5.83
C ASN A 243 -14.93 3.76 4.77
N MET A 244 -15.18 5.01 4.39
CA MET A 244 -16.14 5.34 3.33
C MET A 244 -15.80 4.67 2.00
N ARG A 245 -14.52 4.55 1.69
CA ARG A 245 -14.01 3.69 0.62
C ARG A 245 -13.60 2.36 1.21
N SER A 246 -14.58 1.53 1.50
CA SER A 246 -14.40 0.24 2.19
C SER A 246 -13.50 -0.71 1.41
N PHE A 247 -12.51 -1.28 2.07
CA PHE A 247 -11.68 -2.35 1.50
C PHE A 247 -11.72 -3.58 2.42
N VAL A 248 -12.19 -4.69 1.90
CA VAL A 248 -12.39 -5.95 2.64
C VAL A 248 -11.61 -7.07 1.98
N PRO A 249 -10.30 -7.15 2.24
CA PRO A 249 -9.46 -8.22 1.67
C PRO A 249 -9.80 -9.60 2.23
N PHE A 250 -10.34 -9.65 3.47
CA PHE A 250 -10.66 -10.87 4.20
C PHE A 250 -11.98 -10.75 4.95
N ASN A 251 -12.67 -11.88 5.15
CA ASN A 251 -13.83 -11.93 6.02
C ASN A 251 -13.37 -11.88 7.50
N LEU A 252 -13.68 -10.77 8.16
CA LEU A 252 -13.33 -10.54 9.56
C LEU A 252 -14.38 -11.03 10.55
N ASP A 253 -15.52 -11.51 10.06
CA ASP A 253 -16.68 -11.89 10.87
C ASP A 253 -16.68 -13.40 11.16
N THR A 254 -15.56 -14.08 10.92
CA THR A 254 -15.37 -15.50 11.18
C THR A 254 -14.05 -15.78 11.89
N ASP A 255 -14.04 -16.80 12.73
CA ASP A 255 -12.84 -17.38 13.34
C ASP A 255 -12.36 -18.65 12.62
N LYS A 256 -13.07 -19.08 11.57
CA LYS A 256 -12.76 -20.29 10.80
C LYS A 256 -11.86 -19.98 9.61
N LEU A 257 -10.71 -20.66 9.53
CA LEU A 257 -9.72 -20.52 8.46
C LEU A 257 -10.34 -20.64 7.06
N LYS A 258 -11.23 -21.59 6.84
CA LYS A 258 -11.88 -21.83 5.54
C LYS A 258 -12.84 -20.74 5.09
N GLU A 259 -13.29 -19.91 6.01
CA GLU A 259 -14.29 -18.85 5.76
C GLU A 259 -13.67 -17.46 5.71
N CYS A 260 -12.42 -17.31 6.14
CA CYS A 260 -11.76 -16.01 6.18
C CYS A 260 -11.35 -15.50 4.78
N ILE A 261 -11.25 -16.39 3.79
CA ILE A 261 -10.91 -16.05 2.42
C ILE A 261 -12.15 -16.26 1.55
N THR A 262 -12.77 -15.18 1.16
CA THR A 262 -14.03 -15.20 0.38
C THR A 262 -13.84 -15.69 -1.05
N ASP A 263 -12.62 -15.63 -1.57
CA ASP A 263 -12.32 -15.86 -2.98
C ASP A 263 -11.85 -17.28 -3.31
N VAL A 264 -11.59 -18.10 -2.32
CA VAL A 264 -11.25 -19.51 -2.51
C VAL A 264 -12.53 -20.34 -2.40
N GLN A 265 -13.24 -20.51 -3.51
CA GLN A 265 -14.35 -21.46 -3.58
C GLN A 265 -13.74 -22.89 -3.57
N PRO A 266 -14.15 -23.77 -2.65
CA PRO A 266 -13.78 -25.16 -2.72
C PRO A 266 -14.33 -25.71 -4.06
N LYS A 267 -13.47 -26.32 -4.88
CA LYS A 267 -13.95 -27.07 -6.05
C LYS A 267 -15.00 -28.05 -5.54
N SER A 268 -16.21 -27.95 -6.06
CA SER A 268 -17.32 -28.86 -5.73
C SER A 268 -16.92 -30.28 -6.10
N GLY A 269 -16.52 -31.07 -5.12
CA GLY A 269 -16.23 -32.48 -5.23
C GLY A 269 -16.88 -33.21 -4.06
N PHE A 270 -17.35 -34.41 -4.30
CA PHE A 270 -18.23 -35.26 -3.49
C PHE A 270 -17.72 -35.64 -2.08
N LEU A 271 -16.59 -35.15 -1.67
CA LEU A 271 -16.04 -35.26 -0.31
C LEU A 271 -15.99 -33.89 0.32
N LYS A 272 -16.78 -33.67 1.39
CA LYS A 272 -16.58 -32.59 2.35
C LYS A 272 -15.21 -32.77 3.02
N SER A 273 -14.15 -32.57 2.26
CA SER A 273 -12.81 -32.51 2.83
C SER A 273 -12.76 -31.25 3.69
N THR A 274 -12.39 -31.40 4.92
CA THR A 274 -11.95 -30.29 5.77
C THR A 274 -10.86 -29.57 5.00
N ILE A 275 -11.17 -28.38 4.46
CA ILE A 275 -10.20 -27.50 3.84
C ILE A 275 -9.29 -27.07 4.97
N ASP A 276 -8.16 -27.72 5.06
CA ASP A 276 -7.13 -27.38 6.02
C ASP A 276 -6.20 -26.30 5.45
N TYR A 277 -5.35 -25.77 6.28
CA TYR A 277 -4.35 -24.79 5.92
C TYR A 277 -3.45 -25.25 4.75
N LYS A 278 -3.08 -26.53 4.68
CA LYS A 278 -2.27 -27.11 3.59
C LYS A 278 -3.02 -27.04 2.25
N THR A 279 -4.32 -27.36 2.25
CA THR A 279 -5.17 -27.32 1.05
C THR A 279 -5.34 -25.91 0.51
N ILE A 280 -5.55 -24.93 1.39
CA ILE A 280 -5.64 -23.51 1.00
C ILE A 280 -4.32 -23.02 0.40
N LEU A 281 -3.20 -23.32 1.06
CA LEU A 281 -1.87 -22.96 0.55
C LEU A 281 -1.52 -23.66 -0.77
N ALA A 282 -1.90 -24.93 -0.92
CA ALA A 282 -1.70 -25.66 -2.17
C ALA A 282 -2.54 -25.08 -3.31
N ALA A 283 -3.81 -24.76 -3.07
CA ALA A 283 -4.68 -24.11 -4.05
C ALA A 283 -4.13 -22.74 -4.48
N MET A 284 -3.56 -21.98 -3.56
CA MET A 284 -2.95 -20.69 -3.86
C MET A 284 -1.61 -20.83 -4.60
N ASN A 285 -0.82 -21.86 -4.29
CA ASN A 285 0.41 -22.13 -5.03
C ASN A 285 0.14 -22.56 -6.47
N SER A 286 -0.96 -23.28 -6.72
CA SER A 286 -1.36 -23.70 -8.07
C SER A 286 -2.01 -22.60 -8.90
N ALA A 287 -2.61 -21.60 -8.29
CA ALA A 287 -3.20 -20.44 -8.98
C ALA A 287 -2.16 -19.39 -9.43
N SER A 288 -0.91 -19.56 -9.02
CA SER A 288 0.22 -18.65 -9.36
C SER A 288 1.19 -19.27 -10.39
N GLN A 289 0.85 -20.41 -10.95
CA GLN A 289 1.47 -21.03 -12.13
C GLN A 289 0.56 -20.86 -13.35
#